data_894126fd687d4b22ade3668f205aacdf
#
_entry.id   894126fd687d4b22ade3668f205aacdf
#
_cell.length_a   1.000
_cell.length_b   1.000
_cell.length_c   1.000
_cell.angle_alpha   90.00
_cell.angle_beta   90.00
_cell.angle_gamma   90.00
#
_symmetry.space_group_name_H-M   'P 1'
#
loop_
_entity.id
_entity.type
_entity.pdbx_description
1 polymer ?
#
loop_
_entity_poly.entity_id
_entity_poly.type
_entity_poly.pdbx_seq_one_letter_code
_entity_poly.pdbx_strand_id
1 'polypeptide(L)'
;MVINTNMSAQSSARLLSESSALLSKSLSRLSSGSKIISPEDDVAGQAVSTRFDAQIARIGAARSNIANAVSFSQTQDGFLKKVSKALDRMSELSILAQDVTKSDADRTLYNAEFSTLASYITDLSTKDYNGISLFDGTDRDVTIDSDGNKFTMTGVDLSATSYLNALTSDVTTITNATSALTSVKDAIVQLTKDRATIGANVARLNSTSEQLGVLTDNLSAANSRIKDVDMAQESTAYARYNILVQAGTAMLAQANSQPQAVLRLLS
;
A
#
# COMPACT_ATOMS: atom_id res chain seq x y z
N MET A 1 -2.47 57.67 45.59
CA MET A 1 -2.44 56.21 45.61
C MET A 1 -3.87 55.78 46.01
N VAL A 2 -4.52 54.97 45.21
CA VAL A 2 -5.88 54.48 45.48
C VAL A 2 -5.74 53.16 46.24
N ILE A 3 -6.19 53.11 47.48
CA ILE A 3 -6.00 51.90 48.37
C ILE A 3 -6.97 50.77 48.00
N ASN A 4 -8.11 51.10 47.39
CA ASN A 4 -9.16 50.13 47.06
C ASN A 4 -8.90 49.36 45.76
N THR A 5 -7.95 49.77 44.90
CA THR A 5 -7.61 49.11 43.63
C THR A 5 -6.11 49.05 43.47
N ASN A 6 -5.56 47.84 43.58
CA ASN A 6 -4.12 47.64 43.38
C ASN A 6 -3.86 47.29 41.89
N MET A 7 -3.64 48.33 41.06
CA MET A 7 -3.40 48.17 39.61
C MET A 7 -2.14 47.37 39.31
N SER A 8 -1.10 47.43 40.17
CA SER A 8 0.13 46.66 40.01
C SER A 8 -0.09 45.18 40.25
N ALA A 9 -0.86 44.81 41.27
CA ALA A 9 -1.23 43.43 41.53
C ALA A 9 -2.12 42.86 40.41
N GLN A 10 -3.09 43.65 39.92
CA GLN A 10 -3.95 43.22 38.82
C GLN A 10 -3.21 43.02 37.49
N SER A 11 -2.25 43.89 37.17
CA SER A 11 -1.39 43.70 35.99
C SER A 11 -0.48 42.49 36.13
N SER A 12 0.12 42.25 37.31
CA SER A 12 0.94 41.07 37.62
C SER A 12 0.14 39.79 37.55
N ALA A 13 -1.10 39.76 38.05
CA ALA A 13 -1.99 38.61 37.97
C ALA A 13 -2.36 38.27 36.51
N ARG A 14 -2.61 39.27 35.64
CA ARG A 14 -2.87 39.04 34.23
C ARG A 14 -1.65 38.45 33.50
N LEU A 15 -0.45 39.00 33.72
CA LEU A 15 0.79 38.49 33.13
C LEU A 15 1.13 37.07 33.62
N LEU A 16 0.85 36.78 34.90
CA LEU A 16 0.99 35.45 35.45
C LEU A 16 0.05 34.44 34.78
N SER A 17 -1.22 34.82 34.61
CA SER A 17 -2.22 33.98 33.93
C SER A 17 -1.82 33.70 32.48
N GLU A 18 -1.34 34.71 31.74
CA GLU A 18 -0.84 34.59 30.38
C GLU A 18 0.39 33.65 30.33
N SER A 19 1.36 33.82 31.20
CA SER A 19 2.55 32.98 31.29
C SER A 19 2.21 31.52 31.63
N SER A 20 1.23 31.31 32.52
CA SER A 20 0.75 29.96 32.85
C SER A 20 0.03 29.29 31.68
N ALA A 21 -0.75 30.04 30.88
CA ALA A 21 -1.38 29.52 29.68
C ALA A 21 -0.33 29.12 28.61
N LEU A 22 0.70 29.95 28.40
CA LEU A 22 1.80 29.69 27.48
C LEU A 22 2.62 28.50 27.94
N LEU A 23 2.89 28.34 29.24
CA LEU A 23 3.56 27.18 29.83
C LEU A 23 2.80 25.87 29.56
N SER A 24 1.49 25.91 29.82
CA SER A 24 0.61 24.75 29.57
C SER A 24 0.58 24.37 28.10
N LYS A 25 0.55 25.35 27.19
CA LYS A 25 0.59 25.13 25.73
C LYS A 25 1.91 24.53 25.30
N SER A 26 3.04 25.06 25.80
CA SER A 26 4.38 24.52 25.49
C SER A 26 4.55 23.09 26.02
N LEU A 27 4.06 22.80 27.22
CA LEU A 27 4.03 21.46 27.79
C LEU A 27 3.23 20.49 26.91
N SER A 28 2.06 20.92 26.43
CA SER A 28 1.25 20.10 25.53
C SER A 28 1.95 19.79 24.20
N ARG A 29 2.66 20.79 23.63
CA ARG A 29 3.46 20.60 22.41
C ARG A 29 4.63 19.63 22.61
N LEU A 30 5.35 19.77 23.71
CA LEU A 30 6.45 18.85 24.07
C LEU A 30 5.94 17.43 24.30
N SER A 31 4.78 17.29 24.94
CA SER A 31 4.18 15.98 25.23
C SER A 31 3.64 15.29 23.97
N SER A 32 3.06 16.04 23.04
CA SER A 32 2.48 15.51 21.80
C SER A 32 3.52 15.37 20.68
N GLY A 33 4.66 16.07 20.77
CA GLY A 33 5.63 16.20 19.68
C GLY A 33 5.12 17.02 18.49
N SER A 34 3.94 17.65 18.62
CA SER A 34 3.27 18.38 17.56
C SER A 34 3.22 19.88 17.84
N LYS A 35 3.53 20.70 16.84
CA LYS A 35 3.41 22.17 16.87
C LYS A 35 1.94 22.58 16.83
N ILE A 36 1.09 21.84 16.11
CA ILE A 36 -0.34 22.07 15.95
C ILE A 36 -1.07 21.03 16.81
N ILE A 37 -1.68 21.47 17.91
CA ILE A 37 -2.45 20.61 18.82
C ILE A 37 -3.95 20.84 18.61
N SER A 38 -4.34 22.09 18.43
CA SER A 38 -5.72 22.48 18.19
C SER A 38 -5.85 23.28 16.89
N PRO A 39 -7.05 23.30 16.27
CA PRO A 39 -7.27 24.06 15.04
C PRO A 39 -6.99 25.56 15.16
N GLU A 40 -7.04 26.11 16.39
CA GLU A 40 -6.73 27.52 16.67
C GLU A 40 -5.24 27.85 16.51
N ASP A 41 -4.35 26.85 16.58
CA ASP A 41 -2.91 27.08 16.46
C ASP A 41 -2.52 27.42 15.01
N ASP A 42 -3.09 26.70 14.05
CA ASP A 42 -2.93 26.92 12.61
C ASP A 42 -4.02 26.16 11.84
N VAL A 43 -5.09 26.87 11.48
CA VAL A 43 -6.24 26.29 10.73
C VAL A 43 -5.81 25.75 9.36
N ALA A 44 -4.94 26.50 8.66
CA ALA A 44 -4.49 26.13 7.32
C ALA A 44 -3.55 24.91 7.37
N GLY A 45 -2.56 24.94 8.28
CA GLY A 45 -1.63 23.84 8.49
C GLY A 45 -2.34 22.55 8.92
N GLN A 46 -3.31 22.66 9.84
CA GLN A 46 -4.12 21.53 10.26
C GLN A 46 -4.92 20.90 9.11
N ALA A 47 -5.54 21.72 8.27
CA ALA A 47 -6.30 21.24 7.13
C ALA A 47 -5.42 20.53 6.08
N VAL A 48 -4.21 21.05 5.83
CA VAL A 48 -3.25 20.43 4.92
C VAL A 48 -2.71 19.12 5.51
N SER A 49 -2.32 19.13 6.79
CA SER A 49 -1.85 17.93 7.51
C SER A 49 -2.88 16.80 7.48
N THR A 50 -4.15 17.11 7.79
CA THR A 50 -5.23 16.12 7.75
C THR A 50 -5.42 15.53 6.34
N ARG A 51 -5.29 16.34 5.28
CA ARG A 51 -5.35 15.84 3.89
C ARG A 51 -4.18 14.94 3.57
N PHE A 52 -2.96 15.27 4.01
CA PHE A 52 -1.79 14.44 3.82
C PHE A 52 -1.92 13.11 4.59
N ASP A 53 -2.35 13.13 5.84
CA ASP A 53 -2.60 11.92 6.64
C ASP A 53 -3.60 11.00 5.92
N ALA A 54 -4.71 11.56 5.42
CA ALA A 54 -5.71 10.81 4.66
C ALA A 54 -5.17 10.28 3.33
N GLN A 55 -4.32 11.05 2.64
CA GLN A 55 -3.69 10.62 1.38
C GLN A 55 -2.69 9.49 1.61
N ILE A 56 -1.83 9.60 2.63
CA ILE A 56 -0.88 8.57 3.04
C ILE A 56 -1.61 7.26 3.38
N ALA A 57 -2.72 7.34 4.13
CA ALA A 57 -3.54 6.17 4.45
C ALA A 57 -4.11 5.50 3.19
N ARG A 58 -4.63 6.28 2.22
CA ARG A 58 -5.13 5.75 0.94
C ARG A 58 -4.02 5.13 0.09
N ILE A 59 -2.83 5.74 0.05
CA ILE A 59 -1.66 5.16 -0.62
C ILE A 59 -1.28 3.83 0.03
N GLY A 60 -1.30 3.73 1.36
CA GLY A 60 -1.07 2.48 2.08
C GLY A 60 -2.04 1.38 1.65
N ALA A 61 -3.33 1.69 1.52
CA ALA A 61 -4.33 0.77 1.02
C ALA A 61 -4.09 0.36 -0.45
N ALA A 62 -3.75 1.33 -1.32
CA ALA A 62 -3.43 1.05 -2.73
C ALA A 62 -2.19 0.13 -2.85
N ARG A 63 -1.14 0.36 -2.06
CA ARG A 63 0.03 -0.52 -2.03
C ARG A 63 -0.31 -1.94 -1.56
N SER A 64 -1.21 -2.09 -0.60
CA SER A 64 -1.70 -3.40 -0.18
C SER A 64 -2.46 -4.11 -1.32
N ASN A 65 -3.31 -3.39 -2.06
CA ASN A 65 -4.00 -3.94 -3.22
C ASN A 65 -3.01 -4.38 -4.33
N ILE A 66 -1.98 -3.58 -4.59
CA ILE A 66 -0.91 -3.92 -5.54
C ILE A 66 -0.17 -5.19 -5.08
N ALA A 67 0.17 -5.31 -3.80
CA ALA A 67 0.86 -6.50 -3.27
C ALA A 67 0.00 -7.77 -3.43
N ASN A 68 -1.30 -7.68 -3.21
CA ASN A 68 -2.25 -8.78 -3.44
C ASN A 68 -2.33 -9.14 -4.93
N ALA A 69 -2.38 -8.15 -5.83
CA ALA A 69 -2.39 -8.36 -7.27
C ALA A 69 -1.10 -9.01 -7.79
N VAL A 70 0.05 -8.60 -7.25
CA VAL A 70 1.35 -9.25 -7.54
C VAL A 70 1.34 -10.71 -7.08
N SER A 71 0.83 -10.99 -5.87
CA SER A 71 0.73 -12.37 -5.35
C SER A 71 -0.20 -13.24 -6.19
N PHE A 72 -1.33 -12.68 -6.63
CA PHE A 72 -2.24 -13.32 -7.58
C PHE A 72 -1.53 -13.67 -8.89
N SER A 73 -0.86 -12.69 -9.50
CA SER A 73 -0.15 -12.85 -10.77
C SER A 73 1.01 -13.87 -10.66
N GLN A 74 1.74 -13.87 -9.56
CA GLN A 74 2.83 -14.85 -9.31
C GLN A 74 2.27 -16.26 -9.13
N THR A 75 1.14 -16.42 -8.46
CA THR A 75 0.45 -17.71 -8.33
C THR A 75 0.00 -18.19 -9.71
N GLN A 76 -0.57 -17.33 -10.53
CA GLN A 76 -0.99 -17.60 -11.90
C GLN A 76 0.20 -18.05 -12.76
N ASP A 77 1.36 -17.36 -12.75
CA ASP A 77 2.57 -17.78 -13.46
C ASP A 77 3.09 -19.14 -12.95
N GLY A 78 2.99 -19.39 -11.64
CA GLY A 78 3.36 -20.67 -11.05
C GLY A 78 2.57 -21.85 -11.63
N PHE A 79 1.27 -21.70 -11.84
CA PHE A 79 0.43 -22.71 -12.51
C PHE A 79 0.75 -22.79 -14.00
N LEU A 80 0.95 -21.67 -14.70
CA LEU A 80 1.31 -21.67 -16.12
C LEU A 80 2.65 -22.38 -16.39
N LYS A 81 3.59 -22.34 -15.46
CA LYS A 81 4.82 -23.15 -15.53
C LYS A 81 4.53 -24.66 -15.50
N LYS A 82 3.49 -25.09 -14.79
CA LYS A 82 3.08 -26.51 -14.80
C LYS A 82 2.40 -26.89 -16.12
N VAL A 83 1.54 -25.97 -16.64
CA VAL A 83 0.93 -26.10 -17.97
C VAL A 83 2.01 -26.21 -19.04
N SER A 84 3.07 -25.39 -19.01
CA SER A 84 4.20 -25.47 -19.94
C SER A 84 4.81 -26.86 -19.97
N LYS A 85 5.13 -27.41 -18.79
CA LYS A 85 5.71 -28.78 -18.71
C LYS A 85 4.78 -29.87 -19.26
N ALA A 86 3.48 -29.73 -19.05
CA ALA A 86 2.52 -30.67 -19.59
C ALA A 86 2.42 -30.56 -21.12
N LEU A 87 2.37 -29.34 -21.67
CA LEU A 87 2.37 -29.12 -23.13
C LEU A 87 3.68 -29.58 -23.78
N ASP A 88 4.84 -29.36 -23.14
CA ASP A 88 6.13 -29.88 -23.63
C ASP A 88 6.09 -31.41 -23.75
N ARG A 89 5.57 -32.11 -22.72
CA ARG A 89 5.42 -33.56 -22.76
C ARG A 89 4.39 -34.03 -23.80
N MET A 90 3.28 -33.32 -23.95
CA MET A 90 2.29 -33.59 -25.01
C MET A 90 2.91 -33.43 -26.41
N SER A 91 3.79 -32.43 -26.60
CA SER A 91 4.56 -32.24 -27.84
C SER A 91 5.48 -33.44 -28.14
N GLU A 92 6.22 -33.96 -27.13
CA GLU A 92 7.06 -35.13 -27.26
C GLU A 92 6.22 -36.35 -27.65
N LEU A 93 5.09 -36.59 -26.97
CA LEU A 93 4.21 -37.73 -27.28
C LEU A 93 3.64 -37.63 -28.70
N SER A 94 3.31 -36.41 -29.16
CA SER A 94 2.85 -36.20 -30.53
C SER A 94 3.91 -36.56 -31.58
N ILE A 95 5.19 -36.28 -31.29
CA ILE A 95 6.31 -36.67 -32.18
C ILE A 95 6.53 -38.19 -32.15
N LEU A 96 6.50 -38.81 -30.96
CA LEU A 96 6.66 -40.26 -30.82
C LEU A 96 5.53 -41.02 -31.52
N ALA A 97 4.31 -40.52 -31.54
CA ALA A 97 3.18 -41.11 -32.21
C ALA A 97 3.24 -40.98 -33.74
N GLN A 98 4.05 -40.08 -34.30
CA GLN A 98 4.25 -39.92 -35.74
C GLN A 98 5.20 -40.96 -36.33
N ASP A 99 5.91 -41.73 -35.49
CA ASP A 99 6.85 -42.75 -35.97
C ASP A 99 6.10 -43.87 -36.75
N VAL A 100 6.50 -44.07 -38.01
CA VAL A 100 5.90 -45.06 -38.91
C VAL A 100 6.20 -46.51 -38.49
N THR A 101 7.18 -46.71 -37.60
CA THR A 101 7.53 -48.04 -37.07
C THR A 101 6.62 -48.46 -35.90
N LYS A 102 5.78 -47.60 -35.40
CA LYS A 102 4.83 -47.84 -34.31
C LYS A 102 3.51 -48.37 -34.85
N SER A 103 2.93 -49.33 -34.14
CA SER A 103 1.57 -49.80 -34.41
C SER A 103 0.51 -48.82 -33.83
N ASP A 104 -0.73 -48.93 -34.28
CA ASP A 104 -1.83 -48.15 -33.71
C ASP A 104 -2.10 -48.53 -32.25
N ALA A 105 -1.78 -49.77 -31.85
CA ALA A 105 -1.82 -50.18 -30.45
C ALA A 105 -0.83 -49.39 -29.59
N ASP A 106 0.42 -49.19 -30.08
CA ASP A 106 1.44 -48.39 -29.39
C ASP A 106 1.01 -46.89 -29.29
N ARG A 107 0.43 -46.37 -30.37
CA ARG A 107 -0.12 -45.01 -30.38
C ARG A 107 -1.25 -44.82 -29.36
N THR A 108 -2.06 -45.84 -29.15
CA THR A 108 -3.11 -45.83 -28.13
C THR A 108 -2.54 -45.65 -26.72
N LEU A 109 -1.37 -46.24 -26.42
CA LEU A 109 -0.67 -46.06 -25.15
C LEU A 109 -0.15 -44.64 -25.00
N TYR A 110 0.44 -44.05 -26.04
CA TYR A 110 0.82 -42.62 -26.03
C TYR A 110 -0.38 -41.72 -25.87
N ASN A 111 -1.51 -42.04 -26.50
CA ASN A 111 -2.75 -41.29 -26.38
C ASN A 111 -3.32 -41.33 -24.96
N ALA A 112 -3.19 -42.42 -24.24
CA ALA A 112 -3.60 -42.52 -22.84
C ALA A 112 -2.83 -41.53 -21.97
N GLU A 113 -1.51 -41.40 -22.13
CA GLU A 113 -0.69 -40.40 -21.43
C GLU A 113 -1.06 -38.97 -21.88
N PHE A 114 -1.20 -38.73 -23.19
CA PHE A 114 -1.59 -37.46 -23.76
C PHE A 114 -2.93 -36.97 -23.19
N SER A 115 -3.95 -37.81 -23.17
CA SER A 115 -5.27 -37.49 -22.60
C SER A 115 -5.21 -37.21 -21.08
N THR A 116 -4.35 -37.94 -20.36
CA THR A 116 -4.15 -37.68 -18.91
C THR A 116 -3.53 -36.28 -18.69
N LEU A 117 -2.55 -35.87 -19.51
CA LEU A 117 -1.97 -34.55 -19.46
C LEU A 117 -2.96 -33.45 -19.86
N ALA A 118 -3.79 -33.70 -20.87
CA ALA A 118 -4.88 -32.77 -21.26
C ALA A 118 -5.88 -32.58 -20.12
N SER A 119 -6.31 -33.65 -19.45
CA SER A 119 -7.16 -33.58 -18.27
C SER A 119 -6.49 -32.83 -17.15
N TYR A 120 -5.21 -33.03 -16.89
CA TYR A 120 -4.44 -32.29 -15.89
C TYR A 120 -4.45 -30.76 -16.15
N ILE A 121 -4.27 -30.34 -17.42
CA ILE A 121 -4.33 -28.91 -17.77
C ILE A 121 -5.75 -28.37 -17.54
N THR A 122 -6.77 -29.15 -17.90
CA THR A 122 -8.18 -28.79 -17.65
C THR A 122 -8.46 -28.64 -16.15
N ASP A 123 -7.92 -29.53 -15.31
CA ASP A 123 -8.05 -29.42 -13.85
C ASP A 123 -7.33 -28.17 -13.31
N LEU A 124 -6.20 -27.78 -13.91
CA LEU A 124 -5.50 -26.54 -13.55
C LEU A 124 -6.31 -25.29 -13.92
N SER A 125 -7.10 -25.32 -14.99
CA SER A 125 -7.93 -24.19 -15.42
C SER A 125 -9.02 -23.83 -14.42
N THR A 126 -9.41 -24.77 -13.54
CA THR A 126 -10.44 -24.57 -12.51
C THR A 126 -9.89 -24.03 -11.20
N LYS A 127 -8.57 -23.79 -11.10
CA LYS A 127 -7.95 -23.32 -9.85
C LYS A 127 -8.26 -21.86 -9.58
N ASP A 128 -8.41 -21.56 -8.31
CA ASP A 128 -8.70 -20.25 -7.81
C ASP A 128 -7.63 -19.75 -6.82
N TYR A 129 -7.65 -18.45 -6.58
CA TYR A 129 -6.90 -17.76 -5.54
C TYR A 129 -7.88 -16.97 -4.69
N ASN A 130 -8.06 -17.38 -3.44
CA ASN A 130 -9.02 -16.75 -2.51
C ASN A 130 -10.46 -16.65 -3.09
N GLY A 131 -10.93 -17.72 -3.76
CA GLY A 131 -12.26 -17.77 -4.36
C GLY A 131 -12.41 -17.03 -5.71
N ILE A 132 -11.30 -16.51 -6.24
CA ILE A 132 -11.25 -15.82 -7.55
C ILE A 132 -10.55 -16.73 -8.53
N SER A 133 -11.22 -17.08 -9.63
CA SER A 133 -10.62 -17.92 -10.68
C SER A 133 -9.34 -17.28 -11.23
N LEU A 134 -8.31 -18.14 -11.45
CA LEU A 134 -7.05 -17.70 -12.01
C LEU A 134 -7.08 -17.64 -13.55
N PHE A 135 -7.98 -18.39 -14.21
CA PHE A 135 -7.90 -18.69 -15.64
C PHE A 135 -9.24 -18.56 -16.38
N ASP A 136 -10.11 -17.64 -15.91
CA ASP A 136 -11.42 -17.37 -16.49
C ASP A 136 -11.41 -16.32 -17.61
N GLY A 137 -10.24 -15.81 -17.97
CA GLY A 137 -10.12 -14.77 -19.01
C GLY A 137 -10.62 -13.39 -18.60
N THR A 138 -11.10 -13.21 -17.36
CA THR A 138 -11.65 -11.95 -16.91
C THR A 138 -10.56 -10.95 -16.57
N ASP A 139 -10.61 -9.76 -17.16
CA ASP A 139 -9.73 -8.66 -16.81
C ASP A 139 -10.00 -8.17 -15.40
N ARG A 140 -8.94 -7.82 -14.65
CA ARG A 140 -9.03 -7.44 -13.25
C ARG A 140 -8.44 -6.06 -13.00
N ASP A 141 -9.25 -5.21 -12.41
CA ASP A 141 -8.89 -3.85 -12.06
C ASP A 141 -8.22 -3.78 -10.69
N VAL A 142 -7.01 -3.26 -10.64
CA VAL A 142 -6.26 -3.00 -9.40
C VAL A 142 -6.16 -1.50 -9.18
N THR A 143 -6.55 -1.03 -8.00
CA THR A 143 -6.38 0.37 -7.61
C THR A 143 -4.90 0.67 -7.39
N ILE A 144 -4.39 1.68 -8.09
CA ILE A 144 -2.96 1.98 -8.16
C ILE A 144 -2.56 3.33 -7.55
N ASP A 145 -3.50 4.12 -7.05
CA ASP A 145 -3.21 5.41 -6.44
C ASP A 145 -4.20 5.79 -5.31
N SER A 146 -3.98 6.99 -4.73
CA SER A 146 -4.82 7.55 -3.67
C SER A 146 -6.18 8.09 -4.16
N ASP A 147 -6.35 8.27 -5.46
CA ASP A 147 -7.54 8.89 -6.05
C ASP A 147 -8.49 7.86 -6.66
N GLY A 148 -8.13 6.56 -6.56
CA GLY A 148 -8.94 5.45 -7.03
C GLY A 148 -8.74 5.09 -8.50
N ASN A 149 -7.71 5.63 -9.15
CA ASN A 149 -7.37 5.20 -10.50
C ASN A 149 -6.97 3.73 -10.52
N LYS A 150 -7.29 3.06 -11.62
CA LYS A 150 -7.13 1.62 -11.75
C LYS A 150 -6.15 1.26 -12.84
N PHE A 151 -5.48 0.16 -12.65
CA PHE A 151 -4.75 -0.55 -13.68
C PHE A 151 -5.46 -1.86 -13.97
N THR A 152 -5.84 -2.08 -15.24
CA THR A 152 -6.46 -3.32 -15.68
C THR A 152 -5.39 -4.35 -16.01
N MET A 153 -5.39 -5.45 -15.28
CA MET A 153 -4.59 -6.64 -15.61
C MET A 153 -5.39 -7.51 -16.56
N THR A 154 -4.83 -7.81 -17.72
CA THR A 154 -5.45 -8.69 -18.71
C THR A 154 -5.57 -10.11 -18.15
N GLY A 155 -6.76 -10.68 -18.23
CA GLY A 155 -7.05 -12.05 -17.81
C GLY A 155 -6.40 -13.08 -18.73
N VAL A 156 -6.08 -14.23 -18.16
CA VAL A 156 -5.60 -15.42 -18.90
C VAL A 156 -6.72 -16.43 -18.94
N ASP A 157 -7.01 -16.94 -20.15
CA ASP A 157 -8.06 -17.93 -20.38
C ASP A 157 -7.44 -19.24 -20.91
N LEU A 158 -7.37 -20.26 -20.05
CA LEU A 158 -6.95 -21.60 -20.46
C LEU A 158 -8.04 -22.38 -21.25
N SER A 159 -9.26 -21.83 -21.35
CA SER A 159 -10.33 -22.34 -22.20
C SER A 159 -10.35 -21.69 -23.57
N ALA A 160 -9.39 -20.79 -23.88
CA ALA A 160 -9.27 -20.18 -25.20
C ALA A 160 -9.03 -21.23 -26.29
N THR A 161 -9.48 -20.94 -27.51
CA THR A 161 -9.42 -21.87 -28.67
C THR A 161 -8.03 -22.47 -28.88
N SER A 162 -6.96 -21.69 -28.66
CA SER A 162 -5.58 -22.18 -28.82
C SER A 162 -5.24 -23.33 -27.85
N TYR A 163 -5.71 -23.28 -26.61
CA TYR A 163 -5.54 -24.35 -25.64
C TYR A 163 -6.52 -25.50 -25.89
N LEU A 164 -7.80 -25.16 -26.13
CA LEU A 164 -8.85 -26.15 -26.39
C LEU A 164 -8.50 -27.09 -27.54
N ASN A 165 -7.95 -26.59 -28.65
CA ASN A 165 -7.52 -27.41 -29.77
C ASN A 165 -6.43 -28.41 -29.37
N ALA A 166 -5.51 -28.02 -28.52
CA ALA A 166 -4.48 -28.95 -28.01
C ALA A 166 -5.07 -29.97 -27.03
N LEU A 167 -5.98 -29.58 -26.16
CA LEU A 167 -6.58 -30.45 -25.13
C LEU A 167 -7.58 -31.46 -25.69
N THR A 168 -8.22 -31.15 -26.81
CA THR A 168 -9.19 -32.03 -27.51
C THR A 168 -8.55 -32.87 -28.62
N SER A 169 -7.26 -32.68 -28.91
CA SER A 169 -6.53 -33.47 -29.89
C SER A 169 -6.26 -34.90 -29.38
N ASP A 170 -6.05 -35.82 -30.30
CA ASP A 170 -5.61 -37.18 -30.02
C ASP A 170 -4.36 -37.52 -30.85
N VAL A 171 -3.67 -38.59 -30.49
CA VAL A 171 -2.45 -39.07 -31.16
C VAL A 171 -2.57 -40.54 -31.58
N THR A 172 -3.78 -41.02 -31.78
CA THR A 172 -4.09 -42.44 -32.13
C THR A 172 -3.67 -42.81 -33.55
N THR A 173 -3.53 -41.82 -34.44
CA THR A 173 -3.07 -42.03 -35.83
C THR A 173 -1.96 -41.02 -36.16
N ILE A 174 -1.15 -41.32 -37.21
CA ILE A 174 -0.07 -40.42 -37.67
C ILE A 174 -0.65 -39.04 -38.07
N THR A 175 -1.79 -39.01 -38.73
CA THR A 175 -2.44 -37.75 -39.15
C THR A 175 -2.89 -36.94 -37.97
N ASN A 176 -3.54 -37.57 -36.99
CA ASN A 176 -3.99 -36.90 -35.76
C ASN A 176 -2.78 -36.44 -34.94
N ALA A 177 -1.73 -37.22 -34.83
CA ALA A 177 -0.49 -36.84 -34.12
C ALA A 177 0.19 -35.61 -34.75
N THR A 178 0.14 -35.50 -36.10
CA THR A 178 0.67 -34.30 -36.81
C THR A 178 -0.19 -33.06 -36.50
N SER A 179 -1.51 -33.22 -36.50
CA SER A 179 -2.44 -32.14 -36.16
C SER A 179 -2.31 -31.74 -34.69
N ALA A 180 -2.22 -32.72 -33.79
CA ALA A 180 -2.02 -32.52 -32.36
C ALA A 180 -0.73 -31.73 -32.06
N LEU A 181 0.39 -32.09 -32.74
CA LEU A 181 1.65 -31.36 -32.61
C LEU A 181 1.51 -29.89 -32.99
N THR A 182 0.76 -29.60 -34.07
CA THR A 182 0.52 -28.21 -34.50
C THR A 182 -0.30 -27.45 -33.43
N SER A 183 -1.38 -28.04 -32.94
CA SER A 183 -2.24 -27.46 -31.90
C SER A 183 -1.48 -27.25 -30.60
N VAL A 184 -0.63 -28.19 -30.17
CA VAL A 184 0.21 -28.04 -28.97
C VAL A 184 1.24 -26.93 -29.14
N LYS A 185 1.86 -26.81 -30.33
CA LYS A 185 2.77 -25.68 -30.63
C LYS A 185 2.04 -24.32 -30.52
N ASP A 186 0.84 -24.21 -31.04
CA ASP A 186 0.04 -22.99 -30.98
C ASP A 186 -0.34 -22.66 -29.51
N ALA A 187 -0.66 -23.69 -28.72
CA ALA A 187 -0.90 -23.52 -27.29
C ALA A 187 0.36 -23.08 -26.54
N ILE A 188 1.54 -23.57 -26.86
CA ILE A 188 2.83 -23.14 -26.28
C ILE A 188 3.11 -21.65 -26.63
N VAL A 189 2.85 -21.26 -27.89
CA VAL A 189 3.01 -19.85 -28.33
C VAL A 189 2.07 -18.94 -27.53
N GLN A 190 0.81 -19.34 -27.37
CA GLN A 190 -0.16 -18.56 -26.57
C GLN A 190 0.27 -18.50 -25.10
N LEU A 191 0.67 -19.62 -24.51
CA LEU A 191 1.18 -19.66 -23.12
C LEU A 191 2.35 -18.70 -22.90
N THR A 192 3.26 -18.62 -23.87
CA THR A 192 4.40 -17.70 -23.80
C THR A 192 3.95 -16.25 -23.80
N LYS A 193 2.95 -15.90 -24.63
CA LYS A 193 2.35 -14.55 -24.65
C LYS A 193 1.66 -14.23 -23.33
N ASP A 194 0.87 -15.16 -22.80
CA ASP A 194 0.15 -14.98 -21.54
C ASP A 194 1.13 -14.76 -20.37
N ARG A 195 2.19 -15.53 -20.31
CA ARG A 195 3.24 -15.37 -19.30
C ARG A 195 4.02 -14.06 -19.47
N ALA A 196 4.27 -13.61 -20.70
CA ALA A 196 4.89 -12.33 -20.97
C ALA A 196 4.00 -11.17 -20.48
N THR A 197 2.68 -11.27 -20.71
CA THR A 197 1.69 -10.28 -20.22
C THR A 197 1.66 -10.23 -18.70
N ILE A 198 1.62 -11.39 -18.02
CA ILE A 198 1.69 -11.47 -16.55
C ILE A 198 3.00 -10.82 -16.04
N GLY A 199 4.13 -11.14 -16.67
CA GLY A 199 5.42 -10.58 -16.32
C GLY A 199 5.46 -9.06 -16.44
N ALA A 200 4.90 -8.52 -17.53
CA ALA A 200 4.79 -7.09 -17.75
C ALA A 200 3.88 -6.41 -16.71
N ASN A 201 2.75 -7.05 -16.38
CA ASN A 201 1.83 -6.57 -15.34
C ASN A 201 2.51 -6.51 -13.97
N VAL A 202 3.23 -7.57 -13.59
CA VAL A 202 3.99 -7.62 -12.31
C VAL A 202 5.08 -6.55 -12.28
N ALA A 203 5.83 -6.36 -13.37
CA ALA A 203 6.86 -5.32 -13.45
C ALA A 203 6.24 -3.93 -13.27
N ARG A 204 5.13 -3.63 -13.96
CA ARG A 204 4.42 -2.36 -13.82
C ARG A 204 3.88 -2.14 -12.40
N LEU A 205 3.27 -3.15 -11.80
CA LEU A 205 2.75 -3.07 -10.43
C LEU A 205 3.86 -2.81 -9.41
N ASN A 206 5.01 -3.46 -9.55
CA ASN A 206 6.17 -3.23 -8.70
C ASN A 206 6.69 -1.78 -8.84
N SER A 207 6.86 -1.29 -10.07
CA SER A 207 7.27 0.10 -10.32
C SER A 207 6.27 1.10 -9.74
N THR A 208 4.97 0.81 -9.83
CA THR A 208 3.92 1.65 -9.22
C THR A 208 4.02 1.61 -7.69
N SER A 209 4.25 0.45 -7.09
CA SER A 209 4.45 0.33 -5.63
C SER A 209 5.66 1.12 -5.13
N GLU A 210 6.75 1.13 -5.90
CA GLU A 210 7.95 1.93 -5.61
C GLU A 210 7.65 3.44 -5.69
N GLN A 211 6.95 3.88 -6.74
CA GLN A 211 6.52 5.28 -6.87
C GLN A 211 5.64 5.73 -5.70
N LEU A 212 4.69 4.88 -5.29
CA LEU A 212 3.84 5.16 -4.14
C LEU A 212 4.63 5.20 -2.83
N GLY A 213 5.71 4.41 -2.71
CA GLY A 213 6.66 4.49 -1.61
C GLY A 213 7.32 5.87 -1.53
N VAL A 214 7.92 6.31 -2.63
CA VAL A 214 8.56 7.64 -2.71
C VAL A 214 7.55 8.77 -2.44
N LEU A 215 6.33 8.65 -2.96
CA LEU A 215 5.28 9.64 -2.69
C LEU A 215 4.91 9.67 -1.20
N THR A 216 4.78 8.52 -0.56
CA THR A 216 4.50 8.41 0.89
C THR A 216 5.60 9.09 1.71
N ASP A 217 6.87 8.84 1.39
CA ASP A 217 8.01 9.43 2.09
C ASP A 217 8.01 10.96 1.95
N ASN A 218 7.76 11.48 0.74
CA ASN A 218 7.69 12.92 0.49
C ASN A 218 6.50 13.59 1.21
N LEU A 219 5.34 12.94 1.19
CA LEU A 219 4.15 13.45 1.91
C LEU A 219 4.37 13.41 3.42
N SER A 220 4.99 12.35 3.95
CA SER A 220 5.33 12.23 5.36
C SER A 220 6.32 13.32 5.78
N ALA A 221 7.36 13.57 4.98
CA ALA A 221 8.32 14.63 5.24
C ALA A 221 7.67 16.03 5.17
N ALA A 222 6.75 16.24 4.22
CA ALA A 222 6.00 17.50 4.12
C ALA A 222 5.05 17.69 5.32
N ASN A 223 4.39 16.63 5.74
CA ASN A 223 3.50 16.63 6.89
C ASN A 223 4.26 16.91 8.20
N SER A 224 5.41 16.28 8.39
CA SER A 224 6.31 16.51 9.52
C SER A 224 6.73 17.98 9.63
N ARG A 225 7.09 18.64 8.52
CA ARG A 225 7.45 20.07 8.51
C ARG A 225 6.29 20.99 8.96
N ILE A 226 5.06 20.56 8.72
CA ILE A 226 3.87 21.34 9.11
C ILE A 226 3.51 21.07 10.57
N LYS A 227 3.51 19.81 10.98
CA LYS A 227 2.90 19.33 12.22
C LYS A 227 3.90 19.17 13.36
N ASP A 228 5.13 18.75 13.09
CA ASP A 228 6.07 18.39 14.14
C ASP A 228 6.72 19.61 14.78
N VAL A 229 6.96 19.52 16.08
CA VAL A 229 7.60 20.57 16.86
C VAL A 229 9.12 20.40 16.89
N ASP A 230 9.87 21.49 16.79
CA ASP A 230 11.28 21.50 17.14
C ASP A 230 11.42 21.40 18.66
N MET A 231 11.79 20.22 19.14
CA MET A 231 11.92 19.91 20.56
C MET A 231 12.95 20.79 21.26
N ALA A 232 14.02 21.22 20.60
CA ALA A 232 15.05 22.06 21.21
C ALA A 232 14.53 23.50 21.42
N GLN A 233 13.87 24.03 20.41
CA GLN A 233 13.26 25.35 20.47
C GLN A 233 12.12 25.41 21.49
N GLU A 234 11.23 24.42 21.49
CA GLU A 234 10.11 24.37 22.40
C GLU A 234 10.53 24.12 23.85
N SER A 235 11.58 23.32 24.09
CA SER A 235 12.15 23.13 25.44
C SER A 235 12.72 24.42 26.03
N THR A 236 13.35 25.25 25.21
CA THR A 236 13.82 26.58 25.64
C THR A 236 12.66 27.51 25.91
N ALA A 237 11.61 27.46 25.12
CA ALA A 237 10.38 28.22 25.37
C ALA A 237 9.71 27.79 26.67
N TYR A 238 9.58 26.49 26.91
CA TYR A 238 9.06 25.92 28.15
C TYR A 238 9.85 26.38 29.38
N ALA A 239 11.18 26.31 29.34
CA ALA A 239 12.03 26.77 30.45
C ALA A 239 11.82 28.27 30.74
N ARG A 240 11.73 29.08 29.68
CA ARG A 240 11.44 30.54 29.81
C ARG A 240 10.08 30.79 30.48
N TYR A 241 9.03 30.11 30.02
CA TYR A 241 7.71 30.27 30.60
C TYR A 241 7.64 29.82 32.06
N ASN A 242 8.35 28.73 32.40
CA ASN A 242 8.47 28.26 33.79
C ASN A 242 9.11 29.35 34.70
N ILE A 243 10.21 29.97 34.24
CA ILE A 243 10.86 31.04 34.96
C ILE A 243 9.91 32.24 35.08
N LEU A 244 9.16 32.60 34.02
CA LEU A 244 8.20 33.70 34.06
C LEU A 244 7.05 33.43 35.02
N VAL A 245 6.56 32.23 35.14
CA VAL A 245 5.54 31.84 36.13
C VAL A 245 6.10 31.97 37.54
N GLN A 246 7.32 31.48 37.81
CA GLN A 246 7.94 31.64 39.14
C GLN A 246 8.20 33.11 39.49
N ALA A 247 8.74 33.88 38.55
CA ALA A 247 8.94 35.33 38.75
C ALA A 247 7.60 36.08 38.92
N GLY A 248 6.58 35.72 38.14
CA GLY A 248 5.25 36.29 38.21
C GLY A 248 4.57 36.06 39.56
N THR A 249 4.70 34.86 40.14
CA THR A 249 4.18 34.60 41.52
C THR A 249 4.90 35.41 42.57
N ALA A 250 6.24 35.58 42.49
CA ALA A 250 7.02 36.40 43.40
C ALA A 250 6.64 37.90 43.27
N MET A 251 6.50 38.38 42.03
CA MET A 251 6.07 39.78 41.77
C MET A 251 4.66 40.08 42.24
N LEU A 252 3.73 39.11 42.08
CA LEU A 252 2.37 39.25 42.59
C LEU A 252 2.35 39.33 44.12
N ALA A 253 3.14 38.48 44.81
CA ALA A 253 3.31 38.55 46.26
C ALA A 253 3.88 39.92 46.70
N GLN A 254 4.91 40.43 45.98
CA GLN A 254 5.48 41.76 46.26
C GLN A 254 4.49 42.90 45.99
N ALA A 255 3.72 42.86 44.91
CA ALA A 255 2.69 43.84 44.58
C ALA A 255 1.56 43.88 45.64
N ASN A 256 1.23 42.71 46.21
CA ASN A 256 0.23 42.64 47.30
C ASN A 256 0.75 43.13 48.64
N SER A 257 2.06 43.15 48.89
CA SER A 257 2.66 43.66 50.10
C SER A 257 2.86 45.18 50.11
N GLN A 258 2.94 45.82 48.93
CA GLN A 258 3.14 47.29 48.83
C GLN A 258 2.07 48.14 49.56
N PRO A 259 0.76 47.89 49.40
CA PRO A 259 -0.25 48.69 50.13
C PRO A 259 -0.15 48.55 51.66
N GLN A 260 0.28 47.37 52.14
CA GLN A 260 0.44 47.14 53.59
C GLN A 260 1.64 47.92 54.16
N ALA A 261 2.72 48.05 53.37
CA ALA A 261 3.87 48.84 53.79
C ALA A 261 3.53 50.33 53.88
N VAL A 262 2.69 50.84 52.98
CA VAL A 262 2.20 52.25 53.05
C VAL A 262 1.27 52.45 54.22
N LEU A 263 0.38 51.54 54.57
CA LEU A 263 -0.49 51.61 55.75
C LEU A 263 0.34 51.63 57.06
N ARG A 264 1.46 50.91 57.13
CA ARG A 264 2.38 50.91 58.27
C ARG A 264 3.15 52.24 58.43
N LEU A 265 3.32 53.00 57.34
CA LEU A 265 3.95 54.34 57.39
C LEU A 265 2.98 55.44 57.79
N LEU A 266 1.70 55.17 57.69
CA LEU A 266 0.60 56.12 58.01
C LEU A 266 -0.05 55.91 59.40
N SER A 267 0.32 54.77 60.00
CA SER A 267 -0.07 54.44 61.40
C SER A 267 1.08 54.73 62.36
#